data_94ddcb2ef130c27057d4550bc98e1476
#
_entry.id   94ddcb2ef130c27057d4550bc98e1476
#
_cell.length_a   1.000
_cell.length_b   1.000
_cell.length_c   1.000
_cell.angle_alpha   90.00
_cell.angle_beta   90.00
_cell.angle_gamma   90.00
#
_symmetry.space_group_name_H-M   'P 1'
#
loop_
_entity.id
_entity.type
_entity.pdbx_description
1 polymer ?
#
loop_
_entity_poly.entity_id
_entity_poly.type
_entity_poly.pdbx_seq_one_letter_code
_entity_poly.pdbx_strand_id
1 'polypeptide(L)'
;TEICIQLKLIPHKSALHRLDLKNREINSQIEHITEAKAKVPEDLLEAEEYAGYMEQELKVNKAPILETSVTICVADENPEELERKCSYIRELYDEINFVVERPLTDQFKLYMSFIPSVRNMMKDFVLPLTPMTLASSIVGVTRELGDRRGGFIGTTGGEEKPVFFAPELACLTNLSPAITLFGDLGTGKSFNANLLIYLLVLYGGYGLIIDPKGERSHWETAMVALRGLITIVTLGPDEADRGKLDPYIMYPDNMSEANELALNVLSDLLAIDPKSDENTILIESMQKINQFPGKNSMLKLVTVLEAVPEKDELHGIAQKLARKIRSQRENGMAGLLIGNGNEEAIRLENRLNIIQLQNLKMPDPTTSKEDYSREEILSGIIFGQVSAFVKKFALVKRPVPKGILIDESWFVSKSKQGRNMEEFISRMGRSLFTIIMYNGHSVTDLPTEGIKNSITYKFVFRCRNNKEEAERLLEYIGLEITPENMAIIQNLHSGQCLFKDMYNRVGVLQFDAVFQDIIDVFSTTPKEDEEDNYAEEELEEAIKADDEEQEEVYLPEINYEEDTEDPYTQDLYVEDAGGYVDDNDDFSLDIAFSEEDIFQKEQL
;
A
#
# COMPACT_ATOMS: atom_id res chain seq x y z
N THR A 1 -5.69 25.57 -4.05
CA THR A 1 -7.05 25.89 -3.56
C THR A 1 -7.20 25.32 -2.16
N GLU A 2 -7.59 26.15 -1.21
CA GLU A 2 -7.83 25.79 0.18
C GLU A 2 -9.30 26.06 0.51
N ILE A 3 -9.91 25.22 1.35
CA ILE A 3 -11.31 25.36 1.76
C ILE A 3 -11.34 25.50 3.29
N CYS A 4 -12.07 26.50 3.77
CA CYS A 4 -12.37 26.70 5.18
C CYS A 4 -13.86 26.55 5.41
N ILE A 5 -14.24 25.68 6.35
CA ILE A 5 -15.63 25.52 6.78
C ILE A 5 -15.70 25.94 8.23
N GLN A 6 -16.47 26.99 8.49
CA GLN A 6 -16.74 27.46 9.83
C GLN A 6 -18.13 26.99 10.26
N LEU A 7 -18.18 26.37 11.43
CA LEU A 7 -19.40 25.81 12.00
C LEU A 7 -19.72 26.48 13.32
N LYS A 8 -20.99 26.88 13.48
CA LYS A 8 -21.51 27.30 14.77
C LYS A 8 -22.72 26.45 15.14
N LEU A 9 -22.60 25.73 16.23
CA LEU A 9 -23.67 24.87 16.73
C LEU A 9 -24.75 25.69 17.41
N ILE A 10 -25.99 25.54 16.93
CA ILE A 10 -27.21 26.07 17.56
C ILE A 10 -27.87 24.93 18.33
N PRO A 11 -27.97 25.03 19.67
CA PRO A 11 -28.56 23.96 20.46
C PRO A 11 -29.99 23.65 20.05
N HIS A 12 -30.36 22.37 20.07
CA HIS A 12 -31.65 21.83 19.66
C HIS A 12 -32.88 22.66 20.08
N LYS A 13 -32.96 23.09 21.37
CA LYS A 13 -34.09 23.89 21.86
C LYS A 13 -34.20 25.25 21.17
N SER A 14 -33.08 25.92 20.94
CA SER A 14 -33.04 27.22 20.25
C SER A 14 -33.34 27.06 18.76
N ALA A 15 -32.88 25.97 18.15
CA ALA A 15 -33.13 25.62 16.76
C ALA A 15 -34.63 25.39 16.53
N LEU A 16 -35.31 24.59 17.37
CA LEU A 16 -36.75 24.37 17.30
C LEU A 16 -37.54 25.68 17.44
N HIS A 17 -37.16 26.53 18.39
CA HIS A 17 -37.86 27.81 18.58
C HIS A 17 -37.74 28.71 17.35
N ARG A 18 -36.57 28.79 16.73
CA ARG A 18 -36.39 29.56 15.49
C ARG A 18 -37.20 28.98 14.32
N LEU A 19 -37.22 27.68 14.18
CA LEU A 19 -37.99 27.00 13.13
C LEU A 19 -39.49 27.17 13.34
N ASP A 20 -40.01 27.07 14.58
CA ASP A 20 -41.40 27.33 14.90
C ASP A 20 -41.85 28.76 14.53
N LEU A 21 -40.98 29.75 14.69
CA LEU A 21 -41.28 31.12 14.28
C LEU A 21 -41.36 31.24 12.76
N LYS A 22 -40.43 30.63 12.03
CA LYS A 22 -40.44 30.63 10.56
C LYS A 22 -41.63 29.87 9.98
N ASN A 23 -41.98 28.70 10.54
CA ASN A 23 -43.17 27.96 10.14
C ASN A 23 -44.45 28.78 10.30
N ARG A 24 -44.58 29.55 11.38
CA ARG A 24 -45.72 30.45 11.56
C ARG A 24 -45.75 31.56 10.52
N GLU A 25 -44.62 32.09 10.15
CA GLU A 25 -44.51 33.14 9.14
C GLU A 25 -44.87 32.61 7.75
N ILE A 26 -44.33 31.47 7.33
CA ILE A 26 -44.66 30.78 6.08
C ILE A 26 -46.17 30.50 6.02
N ASN A 27 -46.72 29.88 7.05
CA ASN A 27 -48.13 29.55 7.10
C ASN A 27 -49.02 30.81 7.03
N SER A 28 -48.63 31.89 7.72
CA SER A 28 -49.38 33.18 7.64
C SER A 28 -49.33 33.78 6.24
N GLN A 29 -48.20 33.70 5.54
CA GLN A 29 -48.09 34.16 4.15
C GLN A 29 -48.96 33.32 3.22
N ILE A 30 -48.96 32.00 3.35
CA ILE A 30 -49.82 31.10 2.57
C ILE A 30 -51.30 31.37 2.82
N GLU A 31 -51.74 31.59 4.09
CA GLU A 31 -53.10 31.94 4.42
C GLU A 31 -53.54 33.27 3.77
N HIS A 32 -52.73 34.33 3.86
CA HIS A 32 -53.01 35.62 3.24
C HIS A 32 -53.14 35.53 1.73
N ILE A 33 -52.28 34.77 1.04
CA ILE A 33 -52.33 34.57 -0.41
C ILE A 33 -53.58 33.77 -0.79
N THR A 34 -53.93 32.76 0.00
CA THR A 34 -55.12 31.92 -0.22
C THR A 34 -56.42 32.71 0.00
N GLU A 35 -56.48 33.53 1.05
CA GLU A 35 -57.60 34.43 1.29
C GLU A 35 -57.79 35.43 0.15
N ALA A 36 -56.72 35.93 -0.44
CA ALA A 36 -56.70 36.78 -1.61
C ALA A 36 -57.13 36.06 -2.91
N LYS A 37 -57.38 34.74 -2.86
CA LYS A 37 -57.61 33.85 -4.02
C LYS A 37 -56.53 33.92 -5.08
N ALA A 38 -55.29 34.21 -4.69
CA ALA A 38 -54.12 34.18 -5.55
C ALA A 38 -53.47 32.77 -5.50
N LYS A 39 -52.70 32.43 -6.55
CA LYS A 39 -51.87 31.20 -6.56
C LYS A 39 -50.68 31.39 -5.61
N VAL A 40 -50.48 30.45 -4.70
CA VAL A 40 -49.31 30.44 -3.83
C VAL A 40 -48.06 30.25 -4.71
N PRO A 41 -47.01 31.08 -4.57
CA PRO A 41 -45.74 30.88 -5.26
C PRO A 41 -45.14 29.54 -4.94
N GLU A 42 -44.47 28.95 -5.90
CA GLU A 42 -43.85 27.61 -5.78
C GLU A 42 -42.76 27.61 -4.70
N ASP A 43 -41.93 28.64 -4.66
CA ASP A 43 -40.87 28.85 -3.67
C ASP A 43 -41.40 28.82 -2.21
N LEU A 44 -42.65 29.30 -1.99
CA LEU A 44 -43.23 29.30 -0.65
C LEU A 44 -43.74 27.91 -0.24
N LEU A 45 -44.21 27.12 -1.22
CA LEU A 45 -44.59 25.71 -0.99
C LEU A 45 -43.37 24.84 -0.70
N GLU A 46 -42.31 25.04 -1.45
CA GLU A 46 -41.01 24.38 -1.19
C GLU A 46 -40.46 24.74 0.20
N ALA A 47 -40.51 26.02 0.55
CA ALA A 47 -40.09 26.47 1.89
C ALA A 47 -40.91 25.81 3.02
N GLU A 48 -42.21 25.58 2.83
CA GLU A 48 -43.07 24.84 3.78
C GLU A 48 -42.65 23.39 3.91
N GLU A 49 -42.36 22.71 2.79
CA GLU A 49 -41.94 21.33 2.76
C GLU A 49 -40.57 21.13 3.45
N TYR A 50 -39.58 21.94 3.08
CA TYR A 50 -38.26 21.92 3.72
C TYR A 50 -38.30 22.23 5.21
N ALA A 51 -39.12 23.18 5.61
CA ALA A 51 -39.33 23.50 7.02
C ALA A 51 -39.94 22.31 7.78
N GLY A 52 -40.87 21.58 7.14
CA GLY A 52 -41.42 20.33 7.67
C GLY A 52 -40.37 19.23 7.84
N TYR A 53 -39.50 19.04 6.86
CA TYR A 53 -38.40 18.11 6.94
C TYR A 53 -37.42 18.45 8.09
N MET A 54 -36.97 19.70 8.18
CA MET A 54 -36.12 20.15 9.28
C MET A 54 -36.78 19.97 10.65
N GLU A 55 -38.11 20.21 10.74
CA GLU A 55 -38.86 20.01 11.99
C GLU A 55 -38.86 18.53 12.42
N GLN A 56 -39.01 17.61 11.47
CA GLN A 56 -38.95 16.18 11.73
C GLN A 56 -37.56 15.79 12.25
N GLU A 57 -36.49 16.22 11.60
CA GLU A 57 -35.11 15.96 12.03
C GLU A 57 -34.83 16.48 13.45
N LEU A 58 -35.24 17.73 13.72
CA LEU A 58 -35.05 18.34 15.03
C LEU A 58 -35.90 17.65 16.11
N LYS A 59 -37.13 17.26 15.84
CA LYS A 59 -38.03 16.64 16.84
C LYS A 59 -37.67 15.17 17.10
N VAL A 60 -37.39 14.40 16.07
CA VAL A 60 -37.12 12.96 16.17
C VAL A 60 -35.69 12.72 16.66
N ASN A 61 -34.69 13.29 15.99
CA ASN A 61 -33.26 13.02 16.24
C ASN A 61 -32.67 13.91 17.32
N LYS A 62 -33.43 14.97 17.77
CA LYS A 62 -32.95 15.97 18.72
C LYS A 62 -31.61 16.61 18.29
N ALA A 63 -31.37 16.66 16.98
CA ALA A 63 -30.14 17.19 16.42
C ALA A 63 -30.05 18.72 16.64
N PRO A 64 -28.86 19.30 16.72
CA PRO A 64 -28.68 20.75 16.62
C PRO A 64 -28.77 21.21 15.17
N ILE A 65 -28.91 22.51 14.94
CA ILE A 65 -28.62 23.11 13.63
C ILE A 65 -27.18 23.61 13.62
N LEU A 66 -26.51 23.47 12.47
CA LEU A 66 -25.18 23.98 12.23
C LEU A 66 -25.28 25.21 11.33
N GLU A 67 -24.99 26.39 11.88
CA GLU A 67 -24.72 27.57 11.07
C GLU A 67 -23.37 27.38 10.37
N THR A 68 -23.42 27.12 9.08
CA THR A 68 -22.26 26.71 8.27
C THR A 68 -21.89 27.81 7.30
N SER A 69 -20.62 28.16 7.23
CA SER A 69 -20.07 29.07 6.21
C SER A 69 -18.90 28.38 5.52
N VAL A 70 -18.92 28.34 4.19
CA VAL A 70 -17.87 27.74 3.36
C VAL A 70 -17.11 28.84 2.62
N THR A 71 -15.82 28.89 2.78
CA THR A 71 -14.94 29.86 2.09
C THR A 71 -13.88 29.09 1.30
N ILE A 72 -13.76 29.40 0.01
CA ILE A 72 -12.78 28.81 -0.90
C ILE A 72 -11.70 29.86 -1.18
N CYS A 73 -10.44 29.55 -0.86
CA CYS A 73 -9.28 30.38 -1.18
C CYS A 73 -8.63 29.90 -2.48
N VAL A 74 -8.50 30.80 -3.43
CA VAL A 74 -7.80 30.58 -4.70
C VAL A 74 -6.66 31.57 -4.80
N ALA A 75 -5.45 31.07 -5.05
CA ALA A 75 -4.27 31.91 -5.21
C ALA A 75 -3.52 31.54 -6.48
N ASP A 76 -2.92 32.55 -7.13
CA ASP A 76 -2.00 32.40 -8.23
C ASP A 76 -1.08 33.62 -8.29
N GLU A 77 0.14 33.45 -8.81
CA GLU A 77 1.09 34.54 -9.05
C GLU A 77 0.70 35.35 -10.31
N ASN A 78 0.04 34.70 -11.28
CA ASN A 78 -0.43 35.34 -12.51
C ASN A 78 -1.90 35.74 -12.34
N PRO A 79 -2.25 37.05 -12.47
CA PRO A 79 -3.64 37.51 -12.36
C PRO A 79 -4.60 36.90 -13.38
N GLU A 80 -4.14 36.63 -14.60
CA GLU A 80 -4.98 36.02 -15.65
C GLU A 80 -5.31 34.58 -15.31
N GLU A 81 -4.35 33.81 -14.80
CA GLU A 81 -4.55 32.45 -14.33
C GLU A 81 -5.46 32.40 -13.08
N LEU A 82 -5.30 33.37 -12.18
CA LEU A 82 -6.17 33.49 -11.02
C LEU A 82 -7.63 33.69 -11.45
N GLU A 83 -7.89 34.59 -12.40
CA GLU A 83 -9.24 34.85 -12.90
C GLU A 83 -9.84 33.62 -13.60
N ARG A 84 -9.03 32.89 -14.39
CA ARG A 84 -9.43 31.64 -15.02
C ARG A 84 -9.82 30.57 -13.99
N LYS A 85 -9.04 30.40 -12.93
CA LYS A 85 -9.34 29.46 -11.83
C LYS A 85 -10.61 29.84 -11.09
N CYS A 86 -10.82 31.13 -10.82
CA CYS A 86 -12.04 31.61 -10.15
C CYS A 86 -13.28 31.40 -11.02
N SER A 87 -13.21 31.66 -12.32
CA SER A 87 -14.30 31.42 -13.27
C SER A 87 -14.62 29.93 -13.37
N TYR A 88 -13.60 29.08 -13.48
CA TYR A 88 -13.78 27.63 -13.52
C TYR A 88 -14.49 27.09 -12.28
N ILE A 89 -14.08 27.52 -11.07
CA ILE A 89 -14.73 27.09 -9.83
C ILE A 89 -16.20 27.56 -9.80
N ARG A 90 -16.48 28.81 -10.22
CA ARG A 90 -17.85 29.31 -10.25
C ARG A 90 -18.72 28.49 -11.20
N GLU A 91 -18.25 28.24 -12.43
CA GLU A 91 -18.94 27.43 -13.43
C GLU A 91 -19.22 26.02 -12.90
N LEU A 92 -18.24 25.37 -12.25
CA LEU A 92 -18.37 24.03 -11.68
C LEU A 92 -19.48 23.95 -10.61
N TYR A 93 -19.58 24.97 -9.74
CA TYR A 93 -20.62 25.00 -8.72
C TYR A 93 -21.99 25.44 -9.26
N ASP A 94 -21.99 26.30 -10.29
CA ASP A 94 -23.21 26.76 -10.96
C ASP A 94 -23.93 25.60 -11.70
N GLU A 95 -23.16 24.63 -12.23
CA GLU A 95 -23.67 23.38 -12.83
C GLU A 95 -24.49 22.51 -11.85
N ILE A 96 -24.23 22.64 -10.56
CA ILE A 96 -24.92 21.90 -9.49
C ILE A 96 -25.81 22.83 -8.62
N ASN A 97 -26.25 23.97 -9.17
CA ASN A 97 -27.12 24.96 -8.54
C ASN A 97 -26.56 25.60 -7.25
N PHE A 98 -25.25 25.60 -7.04
CA PHE A 98 -24.60 26.33 -5.95
C PHE A 98 -24.04 27.66 -6.42
N VAL A 99 -24.49 28.76 -5.84
CA VAL A 99 -23.98 30.09 -6.14
C VAL A 99 -22.70 30.37 -5.33
N VAL A 100 -21.57 30.56 -6.03
CA VAL A 100 -20.29 30.96 -5.40
C VAL A 100 -20.02 32.43 -5.67
N GLU A 101 -20.07 33.23 -4.61
CA GLU A 101 -19.86 34.67 -4.65
C GLU A 101 -18.40 35.04 -4.38
N ARG A 102 -17.90 36.09 -5.04
CA ARG A 102 -16.59 36.67 -4.81
C ARG A 102 -16.73 38.13 -4.35
N PRO A 103 -16.96 38.39 -3.06
CA PRO A 103 -17.12 39.75 -2.54
C PRO A 103 -15.80 40.49 -2.58
N LEU A 104 -15.64 41.44 -3.50
CA LEU A 104 -14.37 42.15 -3.76
C LEU A 104 -13.93 43.01 -2.57
N THR A 105 -14.87 43.55 -1.78
CA THR A 105 -14.56 44.43 -0.64
C THR A 105 -14.23 43.71 0.65
N ASP A 106 -14.61 42.43 0.78
CA ASP A 106 -14.53 41.68 2.02
C ASP A 106 -13.42 40.61 2.04
N GLN A 107 -12.49 40.67 1.08
CA GLN A 107 -11.39 39.70 0.96
C GLN A 107 -10.60 39.51 2.26
N PHE A 108 -10.38 40.59 3.01
CA PHE A 108 -9.69 40.51 4.31
C PHE A 108 -10.50 39.71 5.35
N LYS A 109 -11.82 39.92 5.41
CA LYS A 109 -12.68 39.17 6.34
C LYS A 109 -12.72 37.69 5.99
N LEU A 110 -12.78 37.37 4.69
CA LEU A 110 -12.70 35.98 4.19
C LEU A 110 -11.36 35.33 4.50
N TYR A 111 -10.26 36.06 4.30
CA TYR A 111 -8.92 35.60 4.69
C TYR A 111 -8.82 35.26 6.18
N MET A 112 -9.41 36.12 7.03
CA MET A 112 -9.43 35.88 8.49
C MET A 112 -10.18 34.62 8.88
N SER A 113 -11.10 34.10 8.04
CA SER A 113 -11.83 32.86 8.31
C SER A 113 -10.90 31.62 8.34
N PHE A 114 -9.76 31.68 7.65
CA PHE A 114 -8.76 30.60 7.64
C PHE A 114 -7.90 30.54 8.92
N ILE A 115 -7.98 31.55 9.77
CA ILE A 115 -7.25 31.56 11.03
C ILE A 115 -8.07 30.80 12.09
N PRO A 116 -7.53 29.73 12.69
CA PRO A 116 -8.25 28.97 13.70
C PRO A 116 -8.75 29.85 14.86
N SER A 117 -9.96 29.60 15.33
CA SER A 117 -10.63 30.30 16.41
C SER A 117 -11.09 31.74 16.11
N VAL A 118 -10.89 32.25 14.91
CA VAL A 118 -11.50 33.53 14.52
C VAL A 118 -13.00 33.31 14.25
N ARG A 119 -13.82 34.20 14.79
CA ARG A 119 -15.27 34.15 14.55
C ARG A 119 -15.58 34.53 13.12
N ASN A 120 -16.61 33.89 12.55
CA ASN A 120 -17.11 34.25 11.23
C ASN A 120 -17.52 35.72 11.19
N MET A 121 -16.89 36.48 10.30
CA MET A 121 -17.16 37.90 10.08
C MET A 121 -18.15 38.13 8.93
N MET A 122 -18.38 37.09 8.09
CA MET A 122 -19.27 37.13 6.92
C MET A 122 -20.56 36.41 7.23
N LYS A 123 -21.52 37.16 7.79
CA LYS A 123 -22.79 36.57 8.19
C LYS A 123 -23.77 36.35 7.01
N ASP A 124 -23.51 37.00 5.91
CA ASP A 124 -24.36 36.97 4.71
C ASP A 124 -24.27 35.62 3.95
N PHE A 125 -23.22 34.80 4.26
CA PHE A 125 -22.96 33.51 3.62
C PHE A 125 -23.08 32.35 4.63
N VAL A 126 -24.05 32.43 5.54
CA VAL A 126 -24.26 31.37 6.54
C VAL A 126 -25.47 30.53 6.17
N LEU A 127 -25.26 29.25 5.97
CA LEU A 127 -26.30 28.27 5.65
C LEU A 127 -26.65 27.47 6.91
N PRO A 128 -27.95 27.37 7.29
CA PRO A 128 -28.39 26.50 8.37
C PRO A 128 -28.49 25.06 7.86
N LEU A 129 -27.59 24.19 8.26
CA LEU A 129 -27.53 22.78 7.87
C LEU A 129 -27.86 21.87 9.05
N THR A 130 -28.50 20.73 8.78
CA THR A 130 -28.55 19.64 9.76
C THR A 130 -27.19 18.91 9.81
N PRO A 131 -26.82 18.24 10.93
CA PRO A 131 -25.62 17.42 10.97
C PRO A 131 -25.59 16.34 9.88
N MET A 132 -26.73 15.78 9.52
CA MET A 132 -26.84 14.79 8.45
C MET A 132 -26.52 15.39 7.09
N THR A 133 -27.08 16.56 6.77
CA THR A 133 -26.79 17.28 5.52
C THR A 133 -25.31 17.62 5.40
N LEU A 134 -24.69 18.12 6.48
CA LEU A 134 -23.26 18.40 6.46
C LEU A 134 -22.43 17.11 6.31
N ALA A 135 -22.81 16.02 6.95
CA ALA A 135 -22.14 14.73 6.80
C ALA A 135 -22.29 14.19 5.37
N SER A 136 -23.46 14.35 4.75
CA SER A 136 -23.73 13.93 3.37
C SER A 136 -22.89 14.72 2.34
N SER A 137 -22.48 15.95 2.66
CA SER A 137 -21.54 16.71 1.80
C SER A 137 -20.10 16.16 1.81
N ILE A 138 -19.85 15.11 2.56
CA ILE A 138 -18.57 14.37 2.60
C ILE A 138 -17.37 15.29 2.83
N VAL A 139 -17.54 16.28 3.70
CA VAL A 139 -16.51 17.26 4.03
C VAL A 139 -15.27 16.57 4.61
N GLY A 140 -14.10 16.89 4.05
CA GLY A 140 -12.83 16.34 4.50
C GLY A 140 -12.49 14.95 3.94
N VAL A 141 -13.37 14.36 3.15
CA VAL A 141 -13.05 13.16 2.38
C VAL A 141 -12.30 13.56 1.11
N THR A 142 -11.17 12.95 0.87
CA THR A 142 -10.41 13.11 -0.36
C THR A 142 -10.38 11.79 -1.12
N ARG A 143 -10.49 11.85 -2.44
CA ARG A 143 -10.27 10.72 -3.33
C ARG A 143 -8.84 10.71 -3.90
N GLU A 144 -8.01 11.67 -3.48
CA GLU A 144 -6.60 11.67 -3.84
C GLU A 144 -5.87 10.59 -3.06
N LEU A 145 -5.04 9.82 -3.75
CA LEU A 145 -4.11 8.86 -3.20
C LEU A 145 -2.70 9.14 -3.69
N GLY A 146 -1.72 8.63 -2.94
CA GLY A 146 -0.31 8.72 -3.31
C GLY A 146 0.28 10.11 -3.13
N ASP A 147 1.34 10.37 -3.87
CA ASP A 147 2.14 11.58 -3.74
C ASP A 147 1.85 12.56 -4.88
N ARG A 148 2.21 13.84 -4.70
CA ARG A 148 2.07 14.84 -5.76
C ARG A 148 3.15 14.75 -6.84
N ARG A 149 4.12 13.85 -6.69
CA ARG A 149 5.24 13.60 -7.60
C ARG A 149 5.69 12.14 -7.50
N GLY A 150 6.57 11.73 -8.40
CA GLY A 150 7.12 10.37 -8.41
C GLY A 150 6.68 9.58 -9.62
N GLY A 151 6.85 8.26 -9.58
CA GLY A 151 6.41 7.37 -10.64
C GLY A 151 4.90 7.21 -10.66
N PHE A 152 4.30 7.20 -11.84
CA PHE A 152 2.92 6.78 -12.00
C PHE A 152 2.81 5.29 -11.68
N ILE A 153 1.89 4.92 -10.79
CA ILE A 153 1.69 3.53 -10.38
C ILE A 153 0.31 2.99 -10.74
N GLY A 154 -0.60 3.85 -11.19
CA GLY A 154 -1.96 3.45 -11.53
C GLY A 154 -2.99 4.54 -11.28
N THR A 155 -4.25 4.15 -11.14
CA THR A 155 -5.38 5.06 -10.95
C THR A 155 -6.21 4.69 -9.73
N THR A 156 -6.94 5.66 -9.19
CA THR A 156 -7.92 5.40 -8.12
C THR A 156 -9.11 4.62 -8.67
N GLY A 157 -9.68 3.73 -7.87
CA GLY A 157 -10.94 3.08 -8.23
C GLY A 157 -12.08 4.10 -8.36
N GLY A 158 -12.86 3.96 -9.40
CA GLY A 158 -14.08 4.75 -9.66
C GLY A 158 -13.86 6.00 -10.50
N GLU A 159 -12.99 6.94 -10.10
CA GLU A 159 -12.75 8.19 -10.85
C GLU A 159 -11.50 8.18 -11.73
N GLU A 160 -10.75 7.08 -11.74
CA GLU A 160 -9.54 6.89 -12.54
C GLU A 160 -8.50 8.03 -12.40
N LYS A 161 -8.44 8.68 -11.23
CA LYS A 161 -7.45 9.71 -10.96
C LYS A 161 -6.06 9.10 -10.90
N PRO A 162 -5.05 9.70 -11.57
CA PRO A 162 -3.70 9.17 -11.56
C PRO A 162 -3.09 9.20 -10.16
N VAL A 163 -2.42 8.12 -9.80
CA VAL A 163 -1.72 7.96 -8.53
C VAL A 163 -0.22 7.93 -8.79
N PHE A 164 0.49 8.86 -8.17
CA PHE A 164 1.95 8.94 -8.22
C PHE A 164 2.54 8.46 -6.90
N PHE A 165 3.76 7.93 -6.96
CA PHE A 165 4.41 7.32 -5.80
C PHE A 165 5.89 7.68 -5.74
N ALA A 166 6.31 8.27 -4.61
CA ALA A 166 7.67 8.72 -4.33
C ALA A 166 8.04 8.33 -2.89
N PRO A 167 8.34 7.05 -2.61
CA PRO A 167 8.51 6.53 -1.25
C PRO A 167 9.66 7.20 -0.48
N GLU A 168 10.62 7.81 -1.16
CA GLU A 168 11.69 8.59 -0.54
C GLU A 168 11.18 9.85 0.19
N LEU A 169 9.96 10.34 -0.12
CA LEU A 169 9.35 11.46 0.59
C LEU A 169 9.11 11.15 2.06
N ALA A 170 8.83 9.91 2.42
CA ALA A 170 8.70 9.49 3.81
C ALA A 170 9.98 9.78 4.60
N CYS A 171 11.17 9.61 3.98
CA CYS A 171 12.44 9.94 4.60
C CYS A 171 12.55 11.42 4.94
N LEU A 172 12.00 12.30 4.11
CA LEU A 172 12.03 13.76 4.27
C LEU A 172 11.00 14.27 5.28
N THR A 173 9.93 13.52 5.51
CA THR A 173 8.82 13.88 6.42
C THR A 173 8.89 13.20 7.78
N ASN A 174 10.05 12.63 8.15
CA ASN A 174 10.27 11.92 9.40
C ASN A 174 9.45 10.63 9.57
N LEU A 175 8.98 10.04 8.48
CA LEU A 175 8.32 8.74 8.46
C LEU A 175 9.30 7.63 8.05
N SER A 176 8.98 6.39 8.38
CA SER A 176 9.73 5.23 7.91
C SER A 176 9.39 4.93 6.46
N PRO A 177 10.37 4.80 5.55
CA PRO A 177 10.10 4.51 4.14
C PRO A 177 9.83 3.01 3.89
N ALA A 178 9.13 2.34 4.78
CA ALA A 178 8.83 0.92 4.65
C ALA A 178 7.49 0.69 3.94
N ILE A 179 7.46 -0.33 3.10
CA ILE A 179 6.35 -0.70 2.22
C ILE A 179 5.99 -2.16 2.46
N THR A 180 4.70 -2.49 2.47
CA THR A 180 4.21 -3.88 2.48
C THR A 180 3.24 -4.13 1.33
N LEU A 181 3.30 -5.34 0.77
CA LEU A 181 2.38 -5.84 -0.24
C LEU A 181 1.87 -7.20 0.23
N PHE A 182 0.65 -7.27 0.74
CA PHE A 182 0.04 -8.48 1.32
C PHE A 182 -1.27 -8.86 0.64
N GLY A 183 -1.61 -10.15 0.65
CA GLY A 183 -2.84 -10.70 0.07
C GLY A 183 -2.65 -12.13 -0.45
N ASP A 184 -3.68 -12.68 -1.08
CA ASP A 184 -3.67 -14.05 -1.64
C ASP A 184 -2.69 -14.21 -2.80
N LEU A 185 -2.36 -15.45 -3.16
CA LEU A 185 -1.60 -15.80 -4.36
C LEU A 185 -2.35 -15.37 -5.64
N GLY A 186 -1.62 -15.03 -6.70
CA GLY A 186 -2.20 -14.68 -7.99
C GLY A 186 -2.93 -13.33 -8.05
N THR A 187 -2.75 -12.46 -7.04
CA THR A 187 -3.41 -11.14 -6.97
C THR A 187 -2.58 -9.99 -7.55
N GLY A 188 -1.39 -10.30 -8.09
CA GLY A 188 -0.49 -9.32 -8.70
C GLY A 188 0.54 -8.70 -7.75
N LYS A 189 0.71 -9.20 -6.52
CA LYS A 189 1.68 -8.66 -5.54
C LYS A 189 3.10 -8.55 -6.08
N SER A 190 3.68 -9.67 -6.54
CA SER A 190 5.07 -9.72 -7.03
C SER A 190 5.25 -8.84 -8.27
N PHE A 191 4.27 -8.82 -9.18
CA PHE A 191 4.24 -7.91 -10.33
C PHE A 191 4.37 -6.44 -9.87
N ASN A 192 3.52 -6.02 -8.93
CA ASN A 192 3.50 -4.64 -8.47
C ASN A 192 4.71 -4.28 -7.60
N ALA A 193 5.25 -5.23 -6.83
CA ALA A 193 6.52 -5.04 -6.13
C ALA A 193 7.68 -4.79 -7.12
N ASN A 194 7.70 -5.53 -8.23
CA ASN A 194 8.65 -5.33 -9.33
C ASN A 194 8.48 -3.96 -9.98
N LEU A 195 7.24 -3.52 -10.23
CA LEU A 195 6.95 -2.19 -10.77
C LEU A 195 7.46 -1.08 -9.84
N LEU A 196 7.20 -1.17 -8.54
CA LEU A 196 7.64 -0.15 -7.57
C LEU A 196 9.16 -0.01 -7.50
N ILE A 197 9.90 -1.12 -7.48
CA ILE A 197 11.37 -1.05 -7.44
C ILE A 197 11.96 -0.60 -8.79
N TYR A 198 11.34 -1.00 -9.90
CA TYR A 198 11.70 -0.55 -11.24
C TYR A 198 11.55 0.97 -11.37
N LEU A 199 10.42 1.52 -10.98
CA LEU A 199 10.17 2.97 -11.00
C LEU A 199 11.17 3.72 -10.11
N LEU A 200 11.46 3.20 -8.91
CA LEU A 200 12.47 3.80 -8.04
C LEU A 200 13.84 3.91 -8.74
N VAL A 201 14.24 2.86 -9.47
CA VAL A 201 15.50 2.83 -10.22
C VAL A 201 15.46 3.80 -11.41
N LEU A 202 14.36 3.85 -12.16
CA LEU A 202 14.18 4.81 -13.27
C LEU A 202 14.27 6.26 -12.81
N TYR A 203 13.76 6.57 -11.63
CA TYR A 203 13.86 7.91 -11.02
C TYR A 203 15.23 8.18 -10.38
N GLY A 204 16.23 7.35 -10.69
CA GLY A 204 17.65 7.57 -10.32
C GLY A 204 18.06 6.94 -8.99
N GLY A 205 17.21 6.13 -8.38
CA GLY A 205 17.53 5.32 -7.21
C GLY A 205 18.40 4.10 -7.53
N TYR A 206 18.68 3.31 -6.51
CA TYR A 206 19.31 2.00 -6.60
C TYR A 206 18.38 0.93 -6.06
N GLY A 207 18.32 -0.23 -6.70
CA GLY A 207 17.53 -1.38 -6.30
C GLY A 207 18.38 -2.58 -5.89
N LEU A 208 17.93 -3.28 -4.86
CA LEU A 208 18.40 -4.61 -4.49
C LEU A 208 17.19 -5.52 -4.29
N ILE A 209 17.15 -6.63 -5.01
CA ILE A 209 16.09 -7.63 -4.88
C ILE A 209 16.70 -8.91 -4.31
N ILE A 210 16.09 -9.43 -3.26
CA ILE A 210 16.33 -10.79 -2.75
C ILE A 210 15.26 -11.69 -3.35
N ASP A 211 15.68 -12.57 -4.26
CA ASP A 211 14.81 -13.42 -5.07
C ASP A 211 15.05 -14.91 -4.75
N PRO A 212 14.33 -15.48 -3.79
CA PRO A 212 14.50 -16.89 -3.42
C PRO A 212 13.96 -17.86 -4.46
N LYS A 213 13.10 -17.39 -5.38
CA LYS A 213 12.49 -18.24 -6.43
C LYS A 213 13.28 -18.26 -7.73
N GLY A 214 14.14 -17.28 -7.97
CA GLY A 214 14.93 -17.17 -9.20
C GLY A 214 14.11 -16.77 -10.44
N GLU A 215 12.97 -16.12 -10.27
CA GLU A 215 12.03 -15.78 -11.35
C GLU A 215 12.53 -14.66 -12.27
N ARG A 216 13.59 -13.93 -11.87
CA ARG A 216 14.06 -12.70 -12.55
C ARG A 216 15.30 -12.90 -13.42
N SER A 217 15.66 -14.14 -13.76
CA SER A 217 16.88 -14.46 -14.53
C SER A 217 16.93 -13.81 -15.91
N HIS A 218 15.77 -13.55 -16.52
CA HIS A 218 15.63 -12.95 -17.85
C HIS A 218 15.71 -11.41 -17.86
N TRP A 219 15.67 -10.74 -16.71
CA TRP A 219 15.57 -9.27 -16.64
C TRP A 219 16.75 -8.53 -17.25
N GLU A 220 17.97 -9.07 -17.18
CA GLU A 220 19.17 -8.44 -17.74
C GLU A 220 19.03 -8.20 -19.27
N THR A 221 18.36 -9.11 -19.96
CA THR A 221 18.15 -9.03 -21.42
C THR A 221 16.82 -8.40 -21.80
N ALA A 222 15.76 -8.65 -21.03
CA ALA A 222 14.39 -8.25 -21.36
C ALA A 222 14.10 -6.77 -20.99
N MET A 223 14.69 -6.22 -19.91
CA MET A 223 14.49 -4.83 -19.54
C MET A 223 15.29 -3.85 -20.39
N VAL A 224 14.69 -3.36 -21.46
CA VAL A 224 15.37 -2.44 -22.40
C VAL A 224 15.81 -1.15 -21.73
N ALA A 225 14.96 -0.56 -20.87
CA ALA A 225 15.25 0.72 -20.19
C ALA A 225 16.39 0.64 -19.16
N LEU A 226 16.68 -0.54 -18.63
CA LEU A 226 17.75 -0.77 -17.66
C LEU A 226 18.89 -1.62 -18.23
N ARG A 227 19.00 -1.75 -19.54
CA ARG A 227 20.05 -2.57 -20.17
C ARG A 227 21.45 -2.13 -19.74
N GLY A 228 22.26 -3.08 -19.26
CA GLY A 228 23.60 -2.82 -18.73
C GLY A 228 23.62 -2.14 -17.34
N LEU A 229 22.46 -1.90 -16.74
CA LEU A 229 22.33 -1.36 -15.38
C LEU A 229 21.82 -2.40 -14.37
N ILE A 230 21.64 -3.64 -14.81
CA ILE A 230 21.21 -4.78 -13.98
C ILE A 230 22.40 -5.69 -13.73
N THR A 231 22.50 -6.20 -12.53
CA THR A 231 23.39 -7.30 -12.17
C THR A 231 22.57 -8.39 -11.50
N ILE A 232 22.66 -9.60 -12.02
CA ILE A 232 22.03 -10.78 -11.44
C ILE A 232 23.13 -11.69 -10.89
N VAL A 233 23.06 -12.00 -9.62
CA VAL A 233 23.97 -12.92 -8.93
C VAL A 233 23.16 -14.12 -8.50
N THR A 234 23.35 -15.24 -9.18
CA THR A 234 22.78 -16.51 -8.76
C THR A 234 23.74 -17.20 -7.82
N LEU A 235 23.23 -17.68 -6.69
CA LEU A 235 23.99 -18.40 -5.67
C LEU A 235 23.44 -19.83 -5.58
N GLY A 236 24.20 -20.75 -6.11
CA GLY A 236 23.86 -22.16 -6.20
C GLY A 236 25.01 -23.09 -5.77
N PRO A 237 24.80 -24.41 -5.85
CA PRO A 237 25.82 -25.41 -5.47
C PRO A 237 26.93 -25.57 -6.50
N ASP A 238 26.89 -24.81 -7.59
CA ASP A 238 27.79 -24.96 -8.72
C ASP A 238 29.24 -24.56 -8.40
N GLU A 239 30.19 -25.13 -9.13
CA GLU A 239 31.62 -24.86 -8.94
C GLU A 239 31.96 -23.37 -9.17
N ALA A 240 31.30 -22.72 -10.09
CA ALA A 240 31.47 -21.30 -10.41
C ALA A 240 31.04 -20.35 -9.27
N ASP A 241 30.22 -20.83 -8.35
CA ASP A 241 29.70 -20.03 -7.24
C ASP A 241 30.50 -20.24 -5.94
N ARG A 242 31.41 -21.20 -5.92
CA ARG A 242 32.24 -21.50 -4.75
C ARG A 242 33.00 -20.27 -4.27
N GLY A 243 32.92 -20.00 -2.97
CA GLY A 243 33.60 -18.91 -2.29
C GLY A 243 33.02 -17.52 -2.50
N LYS A 244 31.97 -17.34 -3.29
CA LYS A 244 31.35 -16.01 -3.51
C LYS A 244 30.86 -15.35 -2.22
N LEU A 245 30.51 -16.15 -1.20
CA LEU A 245 30.06 -15.68 0.13
C LEU A 245 31.16 -15.86 1.21
N ASP A 246 32.42 -16.05 0.83
CA ASP A 246 33.51 -16.05 1.78
C ASP A 246 33.65 -14.66 2.44
N PRO A 247 33.62 -14.54 3.79
CA PRO A 247 33.69 -13.27 4.49
C PRO A 247 34.91 -12.43 4.13
N TYR A 248 36.06 -13.03 3.85
CA TYR A 248 37.26 -12.30 3.47
C TYR A 248 37.21 -11.75 2.04
N ILE A 249 36.43 -12.39 1.16
CA ILE A 249 36.15 -11.91 -0.20
C ILE A 249 35.10 -10.83 -0.18
N MET A 250 34.09 -10.96 0.69
CA MET A 250 33.04 -9.96 0.87
C MET A 250 33.56 -8.65 1.46
N TYR A 251 34.56 -8.72 2.38
CA TYR A 251 35.09 -7.57 3.11
C TYR A 251 36.61 -7.49 3.03
N PRO A 252 37.18 -7.33 1.82
CA PRO A 252 38.66 -7.37 1.64
C PRO A 252 39.36 -6.22 2.37
N ASP A 253 38.70 -5.07 2.53
CA ASP A 253 39.25 -3.86 3.13
C ASP A 253 38.87 -3.69 4.62
N ASN A 254 38.05 -4.57 5.18
CA ASN A 254 37.63 -4.53 6.58
C ASN A 254 37.84 -5.87 7.29
N MET A 255 39.07 -6.11 7.71
CA MET A 255 39.47 -7.37 8.37
C MET A 255 38.72 -7.64 9.67
N SER A 256 38.32 -6.62 10.41
CA SER A 256 37.58 -6.82 11.66
C SER A 256 36.22 -7.45 11.39
N GLU A 257 35.51 -6.92 10.41
CA GLU A 257 34.19 -7.42 9.99
C GLU A 257 34.28 -8.77 9.31
N ALA A 258 35.33 -8.96 8.45
CA ALA A 258 35.60 -10.25 7.82
C ALA A 258 35.85 -11.35 8.86
N ASN A 259 36.69 -11.08 9.89
CA ASN A 259 36.98 -12.05 10.96
C ASN A 259 35.75 -12.37 11.80
N GLU A 260 34.93 -11.37 12.15
CA GLU A 260 33.69 -11.57 12.90
C GLU A 260 32.70 -12.45 12.14
N LEU A 261 32.48 -12.15 10.85
CA LEU A 261 31.64 -12.96 9.99
C LEU A 261 32.17 -14.36 9.77
N ALA A 262 33.50 -14.52 9.55
CA ALA A 262 34.13 -15.79 9.39
C ALA A 262 34.00 -16.66 10.65
N LEU A 263 34.19 -16.07 11.83
CA LEU A 263 33.97 -16.74 13.10
C LEU A 263 32.53 -17.22 13.26
N ASN A 264 31.57 -16.38 12.97
CA ASN A 264 30.13 -16.72 13.05
C ASN A 264 29.79 -17.86 12.08
N VAL A 265 30.23 -17.77 10.81
CA VAL A 265 30.05 -18.82 9.80
C VAL A 265 30.61 -20.15 10.25
N LEU A 266 31.88 -20.16 10.71
CA LEU A 266 32.54 -21.42 11.10
C LEU A 266 31.97 -21.98 12.41
N SER A 267 31.60 -21.13 13.35
CA SER A 267 30.95 -21.56 14.60
C SER A 267 29.60 -22.24 14.34
N ASP A 268 28.76 -21.66 13.50
CA ASP A 268 27.47 -22.24 13.14
C ASP A 268 27.63 -23.49 12.25
N LEU A 269 28.53 -23.45 11.25
CA LEU A 269 28.74 -24.54 10.28
C LEU A 269 29.35 -25.81 10.92
N LEU A 270 30.26 -25.63 11.89
CA LEU A 270 30.98 -26.70 12.54
C LEU A 270 30.49 -26.98 13.97
N ALA A 271 29.45 -26.28 14.44
CA ALA A 271 28.90 -26.35 15.80
C ALA A 271 29.99 -26.15 16.89
N ILE A 272 30.79 -25.07 16.77
CA ILE A 272 31.87 -24.74 17.70
C ILE A 272 31.29 -23.99 18.91
N ASP A 273 31.56 -24.51 20.13
CA ASP A 273 31.19 -23.81 21.35
C ASP A 273 32.09 -22.57 21.55
N PRO A 274 31.52 -21.37 21.83
CA PRO A 274 32.33 -20.17 22.08
C PRO A 274 33.36 -20.26 23.21
N LYS A 275 33.23 -21.23 24.11
CA LYS A 275 34.13 -21.45 25.23
C LYS A 275 35.16 -22.58 24.97
N SER A 276 35.14 -23.20 23.80
CA SER A 276 36.02 -24.34 23.45
C SER A 276 37.40 -23.88 23.01
N ASP A 277 38.35 -24.83 23.10
CA ASP A 277 39.70 -24.65 22.56
C ASP A 277 39.67 -24.51 21.03
N GLU A 278 38.68 -25.09 20.36
CA GLU A 278 38.43 -24.92 18.92
C GLU A 278 38.16 -23.45 18.57
N ASN A 279 37.34 -22.74 19.38
CA ASN A 279 37.08 -21.32 19.19
C ASN A 279 38.33 -20.48 19.46
N THR A 280 39.11 -20.82 20.48
CA THR A 280 40.32 -20.11 20.85
C THR A 280 41.35 -20.15 19.72
N ILE A 281 41.69 -21.37 19.22
CA ILE A 281 42.70 -21.52 18.14
C ILE A 281 42.22 -20.90 16.83
N LEU A 282 40.92 -20.88 16.58
CA LEU A 282 40.30 -20.23 15.41
C LEU A 282 40.54 -18.71 15.44
N ILE A 283 40.24 -18.05 16.57
CA ILE A 283 40.46 -16.61 16.76
C ILE A 283 41.95 -16.26 16.62
N GLU A 284 42.86 -17.03 17.25
CA GLU A 284 44.28 -16.79 17.14
C GLU A 284 44.79 -16.95 15.69
N SER A 285 44.27 -17.93 14.96
CA SER A 285 44.63 -18.14 13.56
C SER A 285 44.11 -17.01 12.65
N MET A 286 42.92 -16.50 12.90
CA MET A 286 42.36 -15.33 12.19
C MET A 286 43.22 -14.08 12.41
N GLN A 287 43.75 -13.85 13.61
CA GLN A 287 44.66 -12.73 13.90
C GLN A 287 45.98 -12.83 13.14
N LYS A 288 46.44 -14.05 12.85
CA LYS A 288 47.69 -14.31 12.14
C LYS A 288 47.53 -14.39 10.61
N ILE A 289 46.29 -14.35 10.06
CA ILE A 289 46.01 -14.60 8.64
C ILE A 289 46.82 -13.68 7.70
N ASN A 290 47.02 -12.40 8.08
CA ASN A 290 47.75 -11.41 7.29
C ASN A 290 49.26 -11.67 7.26
N GLN A 291 49.79 -12.53 8.14
CA GLN A 291 51.22 -12.89 8.17
C GLN A 291 51.57 -13.93 7.10
N PHE A 292 50.58 -14.57 6.52
CA PHE A 292 50.74 -15.57 5.47
C PHE A 292 50.58 -14.96 4.08
N PRO A 293 51.28 -15.46 3.05
CA PRO A 293 51.20 -14.94 1.69
C PRO A 293 49.83 -15.24 1.04
N GLY A 294 49.46 -14.42 0.05
CA GLY A 294 48.24 -14.59 -0.74
C GLY A 294 47.06 -13.75 -0.24
N LYS A 295 46.01 -13.70 -1.04
CA LYS A 295 44.75 -13.01 -0.69
C LYS A 295 44.04 -13.72 0.47
N ASN A 296 43.42 -12.96 1.34
CA ASN A 296 42.67 -13.52 2.47
C ASN A 296 41.44 -14.30 2.00
N SER A 297 41.23 -15.47 2.59
CA SER A 297 40.09 -16.36 2.31
C SER A 297 39.98 -17.42 3.40
N MET A 298 38.88 -18.14 3.44
CA MET A 298 38.70 -19.27 4.36
C MET A 298 39.74 -20.39 4.11
N LEU A 299 40.13 -20.65 2.86
CA LEU A 299 41.21 -21.61 2.59
C LEU A 299 42.59 -21.12 3.04
N LYS A 300 42.84 -19.79 3.01
CA LYS A 300 44.06 -19.25 3.61
C LYS A 300 44.04 -19.43 5.13
N LEU A 301 42.88 -19.27 5.80
CA LEU A 301 42.75 -19.58 7.22
C LEU A 301 43.06 -21.05 7.51
N VAL A 302 42.65 -21.98 6.64
CA VAL A 302 43.05 -23.40 6.73
C VAL A 302 44.55 -23.55 6.72
N THR A 303 45.25 -22.84 5.82
CA THR A 303 46.74 -22.89 5.77
C THR A 303 47.38 -22.37 7.07
N VAL A 304 46.80 -21.34 7.69
CA VAL A 304 47.26 -20.82 8.99
C VAL A 304 47.06 -21.85 10.09
N LEU A 305 45.90 -22.54 10.12
CA LEU A 305 45.62 -23.60 11.08
C LEU A 305 46.60 -24.81 10.91
N GLU A 306 46.90 -25.18 9.67
CA GLU A 306 47.86 -26.24 9.38
C GLU A 306 49.31 -25.90 9.78
N ALA A 307 49.64 -24.61 9.82
CA ALA A 307 50.95 -24.12 10.22
C ALA A 307 51.13 -23.97 11.75
N VAL A 308 50.15 -24.30 12.56
CA VAL A 308 50.25 -24.30 14.03
C VAL A 308 51.37 -25.31 14.44
N PRO A 309 52.37 -24.90 15.22
CA PRO A 309 53.49 -25.77 15.55
C PRO A 309 53.08 -27.04 16.33
N GLU A 310 53.74 -28.17 16.08
CA GLU A 310 53.48 -29.45 16.79
C GLU A 310 53.67 -29.37 18.32
N LYS A 311 54.45 -28.39 18.79
CA LYS A 311 54.68 -28.14 20.22
C LYS A 311 53.55 -27.38 20.89
N ASP A 312 52.61 -26.85 20.13
CA ASP A 312 51.42 -26.13 20.63
C ASP A 312 50.39 -27.15 21.14
N GLU A 313 49.87 -26.92 22.34
CA GLU A 313 48.84 -27.78 22.93
C GLU A 313 47.59 -27.92 22.05
N LEU A 314 47.30 -26.93 21.26
CA LEU A 314 46.13 -26.88 20.36
C LEU A 314 46.41 -27.39 18.94
N HIS A 315 47.64 -27.84 18.63
CA HIS A 315 48.01 -28.33 17.30
C HIS A 315 47.05 -29.40 16.75
N GLY A 316 46.73 -30.41 17.57
CA GLY A 316 45.83 -31.48 17.16
C GLY A 316 44.40 -31.00 16.84
N ILE A 317 43.94 -29.98 17.54
CA ILE A 317 42.65 -29.35 17.33
C ILE A 317 42.70 -28.53 16.04
N ALA A 318 43.74 -27.74 15.83
CA ALA A 318 43.94 -26.94 14.62
C ALA A 318 43.93 -27.81 13.35
N GLN A 319 44.65 -28.97 13.37
CA GLN A 319 44.67 -29.90 12.23
C GLN A 319 43.26 -30.50 11.93
N LYS A 320 42.48 -30.80 12.97
CA LYS A 320 41.11 -31.30 12.81
C LYS A 320 40.20 -30.22 12.21
N LEU A 321 40.29 -28.99 12.70
CA LEU A 321 39.54 -27.85 12.16
C LEU A 321 39.87 -27.57 10.70
N ALA A 322 41.16 -27.51 10.37
CA ALA A 322 41.65 -27.34 9.01
C ALA A 322 41.01 -28.36 8.04
N ARG A 323 41.02 -29.63 8.44
CA ARG A 323 40.38 -30.70 7.65
C ARG A 323 38.90 -30.55 7.52
N LYS A 324 38.19 -30.21 8.63
CA LYS A 324 36.73 -29.96 8.63
C LYS A 324 36.39 -28.83 7.67
N ILE A 325 37.07 -27.68 7.75
CA ILE A 325 36.81 -26.50 6.91
C ILE A 325 37.05 -26.84 5.44
N ARG A 326 38.19 -27.46 5.11
CA ARG A 326 38.54 -27.85 3.74
C ARG A 326 37.46 -28.75 3.12
N SER A 327 36.95 -29.73 3.88
CA SER A 327 35.91 -30.65 3.40
C SER A 327 34.59 -29.99 3.07
N GLN A 328 34.26 -28.82 3.66
CA GLN A 328 33.03 -28.11 3.37
C GLN A 328 33.04 -27.44 1.99
N ARG A 329 34.20 -27.07 1.45
CA ARG A 329 34.32 -26.46 0.12
C ARG A 329 33.70 -27.33 -0.98
N GLU A 330 33.87 -28.65 -0.88
CA GLU A 330 33.39 -29.61 -1.88
C GLU A 330 31.96 -30.10 -1.60
N ASN A 331 31.29 -29.51 -0.62
CA ASN A 331 30.02 -29.99 -0.12
C ASN A 331 28.87 -29.07 -0.52
N GLY A 332 28.48 -29.10 -1.80
CA GLY A 332 27.28 -28.41 -2.31
C GLY A 332 27.24 -26.92 -1.92
N MET A 333 26.13 -26.49 -1.34
CA MET A 333 25.90 -25.09 -0.92
C MET A 333 26.89 -24.56 0.11
N ALA A 334 27.53 -25.43 0.93
CA ALA A 334 28.60 -25.01 1.86
C ALA A 334 29.83 -24.46 1.13
N GLY A 335 30.05 -24.88 -0.10
CA GLY A 335 31.13 -24.38 -0.95
C GLY A 335 31.06 -22.88 -1.21
N LEU A 336 29.86 -22.27 -1.19
CA LEU A 336 29.69 -20.82 -1.30
C LEU A 336 30.45 -20.02 -0.24
N LEU A 337 30.61 -20.60 0.95
CA LEU A 337 31.21 -19.94 2.12
C LEU A 337 32.73 -20.06 2.19
N ILE A 338 33.35 -20.94 1.39
CA ILE A 338 34.77 -21.31 1.49
C ILE A 338 35.49 -20.95 0.19
N GLY A 339 36.05 -19.76 0.14
CA GLY A 339 36.82 -19.24 -0.99
C GLY A 339 38.33 -19.57 -0.91
N ASN A 340 39.03 -19.45 -2.06
CA ASN A 340 40.47 -19.58 -2.17
C ASN A 340 41.20 -18.23 -2.35
N GLY A 341 40.44 -17.11 -2.40
CA GLY A 341 40.93 -15.75 -2.56
C GLY A 341 41.05 -15.27 -4.01
N ASN A 342 40.73 -16.11 -5.00
CA ASN A 342 40.73 -15.74 -6.42
C ASN A 342 39.35 -15.50 -6.98
N GLU A 343 38.34 -15.80 -6.20
CA GLU A 343 36.93 -15.56 -6.57
C GLU A 343 36.66 -14.05 -6.71
N GLU A 344 35.80 -13.72 -7.65
CA GLU A 344 35.35 -12.34 -7.79
C GLU A 344 34.33 -11.99 -6.70
N ALA A 345 34.60 -10.88 -6.01
CA ALA A 345 33.67 -10.37 -5.01
C ALA A 345 32.35 -9.95 -5.68
N ILE A 346 31.23 -10.29 -5.07
CA ILE A 346 29.92 -9.80 -5.48
C ILE A 346 29.91 -8.27 -5.38
N ARG A 347 29.67 -7.59 -6.49
CA ARG A 347 29.60 -6.14 -6.57
C ARG A 347 28.16 -5.71 -6.78
N LEU A 348 27.59 -5.02 -5.80
CA LEU A 348 26.26 -4.43 -5.86
C LEU A 348 26.38 -2.95 -6.27
N GLU A 349 27.07 -2.67 -7.39
CA GLU A 349 27.38 -1.32 -7.84
C GLU A 349 26.43 -0.81 -8.93
N ASN A 350 25.72 -1.72 -9.59
CA ASN A 350 24.75 -1.38 -10.61
C ASN A 350 23.48 -0.74 -10.03
N ARG A 351 22.68 -0.13 -10.92
CA ARG A 351 21.43 0.51 -10.50
C ARG A 351 20.42 -0.47 -9.93
N LEU A 352 20.31 -1.65 -10.54
CA LEU A 352 19.47 -2.74 -10.05
C LEU A 352 20.35 -3.98 -9.84
N ASN A 353 20.31 -4.53 -8.64
CA ASN A 353 21.05 -5.73 -8.26
C ASN A 353 20.05 -6.79 -7.79
N ILE A 354 20.19 -7.99 -8.26
CA ILE A 354 19.31 -9.12 -7.94
C ILE A 354 20.17 -10.25 -7.40
N ILE A 355 19.88 -10.69 -6.18
CA ILE A 355 20.51 -11.88 -5.57
C ILE A 355 19.48 -13.00 -5.59
N GLN A 356 19.74 -14.01 -6.40
CA GLN A 356 18.93 -15.23 -6.50
C GLN A 356 19.51 -16.32 -5.60
N LEU A 357 18.68 -16.89 -4.73
CA LEU A 357 19.05 -17.87 -3.72
C LEU A 357 18.34 -19.19 -4.02
N GLN A 358 18.91 -19.97 -4.91
CA GLN A 358 18.32 -21.24 -5.29
C GLN A 358 18.54 -22.32 -4.24
N ASN A 359 17.58 -23.24 -4.08
CA ASN A 359 17.67 -24.43 -3.24
C ASN A 359 17.91 -24.18 -1.73
N LEU A 360 17.54 -23.01 -1.20
CA LEU A 360 17.58 -22.79 0.24
C LEU A 360 16.33 -23.38 0.91
N LYS A 361 16.54 -24.12 1.99
CA LYS A 361 15.48 -24.69 2.82
C LYS A 361 15.51 -24.02 4.19
N MET A 362 14.54 -23.15 4.43
CA MET A 362 14.44 -22.47 5.71
C MET A 362 13.66 -23.31 6.73
N PRO A 363 14.11 -23.31 8.00
CA PRO A 363 13.44 -24.06 9.05
C PRO A 363 12.04 -23.49 9.34
N ASP A 364 11.12 -24.34 9.78
CA ASP A 364 9.85 -23.89 10.29
C ASP A 364 10.05 -23.05 11.56
N PRO A 365 9.35 -21.91 11.75
CA PRO A 365 9.49 -21.05 12.93
C PRO A 365 9.21 -21.75 14.26
N THR A 366 8.43 -22.81 14.23
CA THR A 366 8.06 -23.61 15.43
C THR A 366 9.09 -24.68 15.78
N THR A 367 9.99 -25.01 14.85
CA THR A 367 11.05 -26.03 15.09
C THR A 367 12.13 -25.48 16.00
N SER A 368 12.57 -26.24 16.99
CA SER A 368 13.69 -25.87 17.84
C SER A 368 14.99 -25.94 17.06
N LYS A 369 15.98 -25.10 17.41
CA LYS A 369 17.28 -25.10 16.71
C LYS A 369 18.01 -26.43 16.77
N GLU A 370 17.74 -27.22 17.80
CA GLU A 370 18.35 -28.53 18.02
C GLU A 370 17.83 -29.57 17.01
N ASP A 371 16.65 -29.32 16.46
CA ASP A 371 15.97 -30.22 15.51
C ASP A 371 16.19 -29.79 14.04
N TYR A 372 16.97 -28.72 13.78
CA TYR A 372 17.23 -28.26 12.42
C TYR A 372 18.01 -29.30 11.63
N SER A 373 17.56 -29.59 10.43
CA SER A 373 18.33 -30.37 9.47
C SER A 373 19.62 -29.63 9.08
N ARG A 374 20.60 -30.37 8.58
CA ARG A 374 21.85 -29.78 8.09
C ARG A 374 21.61 -28.73 6.99
N GLU A 375 20.64 -28.98 6.11
CA GLU A 375 20.27 -28.06 5.03
C GLU A 375 19.68 -26.76 5.58
N GLU A 376 18.85 -26.84 6.61
CA GLU A 376 18.25 -25.66 7.26
C GLU A 376 19.30 -24.81 7.99
N ILE A 377 20.24 -25.45 8.68
CA ILE A 377 21.36 -24.75 9.32
C ILE A 377 22.19 -24.01 8.26
N LEU A 378 22.55 -24.70 7.18
CA LEU A 378 23.35 -24.14 6.10
C LEU A 378 22.63 -22.99 5.39
N SER A 379 21.33 -23.13 5.13
CA SER A 379 20.50 -22.08 4.55
C SER A 379 20.46 -20.82 5.44
N GLY A 380 20.36 -21.01 6.75
CA GLY A 380 20.43 -19.90 7.72
C GLY A 380 21.78 -19.18 7.71
N ILE A 381 22.90 -19.90 7.57
CA ILE A 381 24.26 -19.33 7.48
C ILE A 381 24.42 -18.54 6.18
N ILE A 382 24.02 -19.11 5.04
CA ILE A 382 24.09 -18.46 3.73
C ILE A 382 23.24 -17.17 3.76
N PHE A 383 22.02 -17.25 4.28
CA PHE A 383 21.16 -16.10 4.40
C PHE A 383 21.76 -15.03 5.34
N GLY A 384 22.50 -15.42 6.36
CA GLY A 384 23.25 -14.51 7.22
C GLY A 384 24.28 -13.69 6.43
N GLN A 385 24.99 -14.30 5.48
CA GLN A 385 25.93 -13.61 4.61
C GLN A 385 25.23 -12.66 3.64
N VAL A 386 24.11 -13.08 3.04
CA VAL A 386 23.29 -12.22 2.19
C VAL A 386 22.78 -11.01 2.98
N SER A 387 22.35 -11.22 4.24
CA SER A 387 21.93 -10.13 5.13
C SER A 387 23.05 -9.10 5.39
N ALA A 388 24.30 -9.53 5.43
CA ALA A 388 25.45 -8.63 5.53
C ALA A 388 25.64 -7.79 4.26
N PHE A 389 25.44 -8.37 3.06
CA PHE A 389 25.40 -7.61 1.80
C PHE A 389 24.30 -6.56 1.78
N VAL A 390 23.10 -6.92 2.22
CA VAL A 390 21.96 -5.99 2.28
C VAL A 390 22.29 -4.78 3.17
N LYS A 391 22.87 -5.01 4.34
CA LYS A 391 23.33 -3.92 5.22
C LYS A 391 24.39 -3.04 4.55
N LYS A 392 25.37 -3.65 3.88
CA LYS A 392 26.40 -2.93 3.13
C LYS A 392 25.78 -2.08 2.03
N PHE A 393 24.85 -2.61 1.24
CA PHE A 393 24.11 -1.87 0.22
C PHE A 393 23.36 -0.67 0.82
N ALA A 394 22.68 -0.83 1.96
CA ALA A 394 21.96 0.25 2.63
C ALA A 394 22.89 1.39 3.07
N LEU A 395 24.13 1.08 3.48
CA LEU A 395 25.08 2.07 3.98
C LEU A 395 25.78 2.89 2.86
N VAL A 396 25.82 2.38 1.64
CA VAL A 396 26.50 3.03 0.49
C VAL A 396 25.63 4.13 -0.10
N LYS A 397 26.26 5.14 -0.74
CA LYS A 397 25.59 6.22 -1.50
C LYS A 397 24.43 6.90 -0.74
N ARG A 398 24.70 7.30 0.50
CA ARG A 398 23.79 8.21 1.25
C ARG A 398 23.61 9.48 0.41
N PRO A 399 22.75 10.03 0.22
CA PRO A 399 21.53 10.72 -0.03
C PRO A 399 20.74 10.23 -1.26
N VAL A 400 21.13 9.15 -1.90
CA VAL A 400 20.41 8.61 -3.05
C VAL A 400 19.39 7.58 -2.56
N PRO A 401 18.14 7.61 -3.01
CA PRO A 401 17.14 6.60 -2.66
C PRO A 401 17.59 5.19 -3.04
N LYS A 402 17.41 4.26 -2.13
CA LYS A 402 17.71 2.84 -2.33
C LYS A 402 16.48 2.01 -1.97
N GLY A 403 16.07 1.12 -2.86
CA GLY A 403 15.01 0.14 -2.61
C GLY A 403 15.61 -1.23 -2.32
N ILE A 404 15.09 -1.89 -1.30
CA ILE A 404 15.40 -3.30 -1.01
C ILE A 404 14.07 -4.04 -1.05
N LEU A 405 13.88 -4.86 -2.08
CA LEU A 405 12.72 -5.73 -2.21
C LEU A 405 13.06 -7.11 -1.64
N ILE A 406 12.29 -7.52 -0.65
CA ILE A 406 12.34 -8.86 -0.10
C ILE A 406 11.13 -9.61 -0.64
N ASP A 407 11.37 -10.45 -1.64
CA ASP A 407 10.34 -11.35 -2.16
C ASP A 407 10.20 -12.53 -1.21
N GLU A 408 8.97 -12.92 -0.89
CA GLU A 408 8.67 -13.89 0.16
C GLU A 408 9.24 -13.48 1.54
N SER A 409 8.75 -12.38 2.11
CA SER A 409 9.27 -11.79 3.36
C SER A 409 9.31 -12.76 4.55
N TRP A 410 8.37 -13.73 4.62
CA TRP A 410 8.37 -14.78 5.62
C TRP A 410 9.67 -15.61 5.65
N PHE A 411 10.31 -15.77 4.48
CA PHE A 411 11.56 -16.52 4.35
C PHE A 411 12.71 -15.84 5.14
N VAL A 412 12.80 -14.52 5.04
CA VAL A 412 13.82 -13.72 5.73
C VAL A 412 13.60 -13.71 7.23
N SER A 413 12.36 -13.49 7.64
CA SER A 413 11.98 -13.37 9.05
C SER A 413 12.18 -14.66 9.87
N LYS A 414 12.33 -15.81 9.22
CA LYS A 414 12.64 -17.09 9.90
C LYS A 414 14.06 -17.14 10.50
N SER A 415 15.03 -16.49 9.88
CA SER A 415 16.41 -16.48 10.38
C SER A 415 16.63 -15.36 11.41
N LYS A 416 17.50 -15.59 12.41
CA LYS A 416 17.91 -14.54 13.36
C LYS A 416 18.63 -13.39 12.64
N GLN A 417 19.48 -13.72 11.67
CA GLN A 417 20.26 -12.75 10.91
C GLN A 417 19.34 -11.90 10.01
N GLY A 418 18.34 -12.52 9.40
CA GLY A 418 17.31 -11.80 8.63
C GLY A 418 16.55 -10.80 9.51
N ARG A 419 16.03 -11.24 10.64
CA ARG A 419 15.35 -10.34 11.59
C ARG A 419 16.22 -9.17 12.04
N ASN A 420 17.49 -9.41 12.35
CA ASN A 420 18.43 -8.35 12.73
C ASN A 420 18.69 -7.37 11.57
N MET A 421 18.71 -7.85 10.34
CA MET A 421 18.82 -7.02 9.14
C MET A 421 17.58 -6.14 8.97
N GLU A 422 16.39 -6.73 9.05
CA GLU A 422 15.13 -6.03 8.94
C GLU A 422 14.97 -4.95 10.02
N GLU A 423 15.30 -5.27 11.28
CA GLU A 423 15.33 -4.29 12.37
C GLU A 423 16.32 -3.15 12.11
N PHE A 424 17.51 -3.46 11.63
CA PHE A 424 18.50 -2.45 11.28
C PHE A 424 17.97 -1.50 10.22
N ILE A 425 17.40 -2.03 9.12
CA ILE A 425 16.89 -1.21 8.03
C ILE A 425 15.64 -0.43 8.48
N SER A 426 14.73 -1.05 9.23
CA SER A 426 13.54 -0.38 9.76
C SER A 426 13.90 0.83 10.63
N ARG A 427 14.93 0.72 11.48
CA ARG A 427 15.39 1.80 12.36
C ARG A 427 16.23 2.85 11.63
N MET A 428 17.06 2.43 10.70
CA MET A 428 18.05 3.30 10.04
C MET A 428 17.64 3.73 8.63
N GLY A 429 16.64 3.10 8.01
CA GLY A 429 16.27 3.29 6.61
C GLY A 429 16.02 4.75 6.27
N ARG A 430 15.31 5.48 7.14
CA ARG A 430 15.07 6.92 6.97
C ARG A 430 16.39 7.71 6.81
N SER A 431 17.33 7.55 7.73
CA SER A 431 18.60 8.28 7.71
C SER A 431 19.53 7.84 6.59
N LEU A 432 19.33 6.63 6.08
CA LEU A 432 20.09 6.03 5.00
C LEU A 432 19.42 6.20 3.62
N PHE A 433 18.25 6.83 3.54
CA PHE A 433 17.43 6.89 2.33
C PHE A 433 17.19 5.49 1.73
N THR A 434 16.91 4.52 2.58
CA THR A 434 16.71 3.13 2.21
C THR A 434 15.27 2.70 2.46
N ILE A 435 14.57 2.37 1.39
CA ILE A 435 13.18 1.91 1.35
C ILE A 435 13.21 0.38 1.40
N ILE A 436 12.55 -0.22 2.38
CA ILE A 436 12.38 -1.67 2.43
C ILE A 436 10.97 -2.04 1.98
N MET A 437 10.87 -3.02 1.09
CA MET A 437 9.61 -3.51 0.53
C MET A 437 9.44 -4.99 0.90
N TYR A 438 8.41 -5.28 1.66
CA TYR A 438 8.04 -6.63 2.08
C TYR A 438 6.93 -7.15 1.18
N ASN A 439 7.21 -8.20 0.41
CA ASN A 439 6.20 -8.93 -0.33
C ASN A 439 5.92 -10.25 0.39
N GLY A 440 4.65 -10.49 0.74
CA GLY A 440 4.25 -11.65 1.53
C GLY A 440 2.75 -11.93 1.46
N HIS A 441 2.30 -12.89 2.28
CA HIS A 441 0.91 -13.32 2.30
C HIS A 441 0.12 -12.76 3.47
N SER A 442 0.76 -12.59 4.61
CA SER A 442 0.14 -12.25 5.88
C SER A 442 0.89 -11.15 6.62
N VAL A 443 0.16 -10.41 7.43
CA VAL A 443 0.76 -9.46 8.39
C VAL A 443 1.65 -10.19 9.41
N THR A 444 1.40 -11.48 9.64
CA THR A 444 2.21 -12.32 10.55
C THR A 444 3.60 -12.65 9.98
N ASP A 445 3.82 -12.43 8.69
CA ASP A 445 5.13 -12.60 8.05
C ASP A 445 6.14 -11.54 8.52
N LEU A 446 5.66 -10.42 9.06
CA LEU A 446 6.53 -9.38 9.62
C LEU A 446 7.11 -9.81 10.98
N PRO A 447 8.42 -9.60 11.21
CA PRO A 447 9.14 -10.23 12.33
C PRO A 447 8.76 -9.69 13.72
N THR A 448 8.34 -8.44 13.83
CA THR A 448 8.03 -7.81 15.12
C THR A 448 6.93 -6.77 15.01
N GLU A 449 6.19 -6.55 16.12
CA GLU A 449 5.19 -5.48 16.21
C GLU A 449 5.82 -4.09 15.99
N GLY A 450 7.07 -3.89 16.39
CA GLY A 450 7.79 -2.64 16.13
C GLY A 450 7.94 -2.35 14.63
N ILE A 451 8.22 -3.36 13.82
CA ILE A 451 8.30 -3.24 12.36
C ILE A 451 6.91 -2.99 11.79
N LYS A 452 5.89 -3.76 12.19
CA LYS A 452 4.50 -3.54 11.74
C LYS A 452 4.03 -2.10 11.93
N ASN A 453 4.33 -1.53 13.10
CA ASN A 453 3.96 -0.15 13.44
C ASN A 453 4.79 0.91 12.70
N SER A 454 5.95 0.55 12.17
CA SER A 454 6.82 1.45 11.41
C SER A 454 6.50 1.52 9.92
N ILE A 455 5.62 0.67 9.41
CA ILE A 455 5.26 0.64 7.98
C ILE A 455 4.40 1.86 7.62
N THR A 456 4.88 2.66 6.69
CA THR A 456 4.16 3.86 6.23
C THR A 456 3.22 3.56 5.06
N TYR A 457 3.70 2.82 4.07
CA TYR A 457 2.92 2.50 2.87
C TYR A 457 2.44 1.05 2.92
N LYS A 458 1.13 0.86 2.76
CA LYS A 458 0.52 -0.46 2.84
C LYS A 458 -0.32 -0.73 1.61
N PHE A 459 0.01 -1.79 0.89
CA PHE A 459 -0.75 -2.30 -0.26
C PHE A 459 -1.36 -3.64 0.16
N VAL A 460 -2.67 -3.68 0.28
CA VAL A 460 -3.42 -4.87 0.66
C VAL A 460 -4.23 -5.33 -0.54
N PHE A 461 -3.81 -6.43 -1.13
CA PHE A 461 -4.45 -7.06 -2.27
C PHE A 461 -5.60 -7.96 -1.82
N ARG A 462 -6.34 -8.51 -2.78
CA ARG A 462 -7.47 -9.39 -2.51
C ARG A 462 -7.12 -10.48 -1.50
N CYS A 463 -8.03 -10.68 -0.53
CA CYS A 463 -8.00 -11.80 0.39
C CYS A 463 -9.40 -12.41 0.46
N ARG A 464 -9.62 -13.51 -0.28
CA ARG A 464 -10.94 -14.17 -0.42
C ARG A 464 -11.06 -15.42 0.43
N ASN A 465 -10.00 -16.22 0.50
CA ASN A 465 -10.07 -17.59 0.98
C ASN A 465 -9.93 -17.70 2.50
N ASN A 466 -9.43 -16.67 3.17
CA ASN A 466 -9.24 -16.68 4.63
C ASN A 466 -9.87 -15.43 5.26
N LYS A 467 -11.04 -15.62 5.88
CA LYS A 467 -11.78 -14.53 6.52
C LYS A 467 -11.00 -13.88 7.67
N GLU A 468 -10.33 -14.67 8.51
CA GLU A 468 -9.54 -14.13 9.63
C GLU A 468 -8.36 -13.28 9.14
N GLU A 469 -7.71 -13.69 8.04
CA GLU A 469 -6.63 -12.92 7.45
C GLU A 469 -7.17 -11.64 6.80
N ALA A 470 -8.33 -11.68 6.14
CA ALA A 470 -8.97 -10.48 5.60
C ALA A 470 -9.30 -9.47 6.72
N GLU A 471 -9.81 -9.93 7.87
CA GLU A 471 -10.06 -9.09 9.05
C GLU A 471 -8.75 -8.46 9.56
N ARG A 472 -7.67 -9.26 9.70
CA ARG A 472 -6.34 -8.75 10.12
C ARG A 472 -5.77 -7.73 9.15
N LEU A 473 -5.94 -7.93 7.84
CA LEU A 473 -5.48 -7.01 6.82
C LEU A 473 -6.25 -5.69 6.84
N LEU A 474 -7.57 -5.71 7.10
CA LEU A 474 -8.37 -4.50 7.28
C LEU A 474 -7.92 -3.72 8.52
N GLU A 475 -7.75 -4.38 9.66
CA GLU A 475 -7.19 -3.73 10.86
C GLU A 475 -5.79 -3.17 10.61
N TYR A 476 -4.95 -3.92 9.91
CA TYR A 476 -3.58 -3.50 9.60
C TYR A 476 -3.54 -2.25 8.74
N ILE A 477 -4.43 -2.11 7.76
CA ILE A 477 -4.51 -0.90 6.92
C ILE A 477 -5.21 0.26 7.66
N GLY A 478 -5.95 -0.04 8.74
CA GLY A 478 -6.65 0.93 9.58
C GLY A 478 -8.10 1.16 9.18
N LEU A 479 -8.74 0.17 8.57
CA LEU A 479 -10.17 0.15 8.28
C LEU A 479 -10.93 -0.67 9.33
N GLU A 480 -12.17 -0.28 9.61
CA GLU A 480 -13.07 -1.03 10.48
C GLU A 480 -13.51 -2.34 9.80
N ILE A 481 -13.72 -3.37 10.61
CA ILE A 481 -14.25 -4.67 10.12
C ILE A 481 -15.78 -4.52 9.99
N THR A 482 -16.21 -4.05 8.82
CA THR A 482 -17.63 -3.97 8.45
C THR A 482 -17.92 -4.92 7.29
N PRO A 483 -19.19 -5.34 7.08
CA PRO A 483 -19.55 -6.15 5.92
C PRO A 483 -19.13 -5.53 4.58
N GLU A 484 -19.22 -4.21 4.46
CA GLU A 484 -18.86 -3.45 3.26
C GLU A 484 -17.35 -3.52 3.03
N ASN A 485 -16.52 -3.25 4.04
CA ASN A 485 -15.06 -3.32 3.91
C ASN A 485 -14.59 -4.75 3.64
N MET A 486 -15.24 -5.75 4.26
CA MET A 486 -14.98 -7.15 3.95
C MET A 486 -15.33 -7.49 2.50
N ALA A 487 -16.45 -7.00 1.99
CA ALA A 487 -16.83 -7.20 0.60
C ALA A 487 -15.81 -6.55 -0.36
N ILE A 488 -15.30 -5.35 -0.04
CA ILE A 488 -14.28 -4.68 -0.85
C ILE A 488 -13.03 -5.54 -0.97
N ILE A 489 -12.40 -5.93 0.16
CA ILE A 489 -11.14 -6.69 0.14
C ILE A 489 -11.28 -8.06 -0.54
N GLN A 490 -12.45 -8.70 -0.44
CA GLN A 490 -12.72 -10.00 -1.04
C GLN A 490 -12.98 -9.94 -2.55
N ASN A 491 -13.46 -8.79 -3.06
CA ASN A 491 -13.85 -8.62 -4.47
C ASN A 491 -12.86 -7.78 -5.29
N LEU A 492 -11.71 -7.39 -4.74
CA LEU A 492 -10.65 -6.75 -5.52
C LEU A 492 -10.26 -7.63 -6.72
N HIS A 493 -10.10 -7.02 -7.88
CA HIS A 493 -9.59 -7.69 -9.08
C HIS A 493 -8.07 -7.87 -9.04
N SER A 494 -7.52 -8.64 -9.97
CA SER A 494 -6.06 -8.74 -10.14
C SER A 494 -5.47 -7.37 -10.44
N GLY A 495 -4.37 -7.01 -9.77
CA GLY A 495 -3.77 -5.69 -9.88
C GLY A 495 -4.47 -4.58 -9.08
N GLN A 496 -5.61 -4.86 -8.44
CA GLN A 496 -6.25 -3.94 -7.50
C GLN A 496 -5.80 -4.21 -6.06
N CYS A 497 -5.67 -3.13 -5.29
CA CYS A 497 -5.40 -3.22 -3.86
C CYS A 497 -6.06 -2.06 -3.09
N LEU A 498 -6.24 -2.25 -1.79
CA LEU A 498 -6.39 -1.15 -0.86
C LEU A 498 -5.02 -0.55 -0.60
N PHE A 499 -4.86 0.71 -0.89
CA PHE A 499 -3.61 1.44 -0.71
C PHE A 499 -3.75 2.45 0.42
N LYS A 500 -2.84 2.37 1.41
CA LYS A 500 -2.66 3.40 2.44
C LYS A 500 -1.37 4.16 2.16
N ASP A 501 -1.50 5.46 1.94
CA ASP A 501 -0.37 6.34 1.67
C ASP A 501 0.23 6.98 2.94
N MET A 502 1.30 7.78 2.76
CA MET A 502 1.99 8.46 3.87
C MET A 502 1.13 9.52 4.59
N TYR A 503 0.04 9.95 3.99
CA TYR A 503 -0.91 10.90 4.57
C TYR A 503 -2.05 10.20 5.33
N ASN A 504 -1.95 8.88 5.52
CA ASN A 504 -2.98 8.01 6.11
C ASN A 504 -4.29 7.93 5.32
N ARG A 505 -4.29 8.30 4.03
CA ARG A 505 -5.45 8.12 3.16
C ARG A 505 -5.51 6.68 2.69
N VAL A 506 -6.69 6.08 2.71
CA VAL A 506 -6.93 4.70 2.25
C VAL A 506 -7.95 4.72 1.12
N GLY A 507 -7.66 4.03 0.05
CA GLY A 507 -8.57 3.88 -1.08
C GLY A 507 -8.17 2.72 -1.99
N VAL A 508 -9.03 2.41 -2.94
CA VAL A 508 -8.75 1.39 -3.95
C VAL A 508 -7.81 2.00 -5.00
N LEU A 509 -6.72 1.30 -5.25
CA LEU A 509 -5.75 1.58 -6.31
C LEU A 509 -5.82 0.44 -7.34
N GLN A 510 -5.98 0.78 -8.60
CA GLN A 510 -5.73 -0.09 -9.73
C GLN A 510 -4.33 0.20 -10.24
N PHE A 511 -3.42 -0.76 -10.11
CA PHE A 511 -2.07 -0.64 -10.67
C PHE A 511 -2.11 -0.68 -12.20
N ASP A 512 -1.20 0.10 -12.81
CA ASP A 512 -1.03 0.16 -14.25
C ASP A 512 0.45 0.37 -14.60
N ALA A 513 1.04 -0.58 -15.30
CA ALA A 513 2.44 -0.50 -15.76
C ALA A 513 2.59 0.29 -17.07
N VAL A 514 1.47 0.67 -17.71
CA VAL A 514 1.36 1.48 -18.94
C VAL A 514 1.95 0.79 -20.19
N PHE A 515 3.14 0.20 -20.09
CA PHE A 515 3.89 -0.35 -21.23
C PHE A 515 3.80 -1.88 -21.27
N GLN A 516 3.44 -2.41 -22.42
CA GLN A 516 3.28 -3.85 -22.62
C GLN A 516 4.58 -4.63 -22.41
N ASP A 517 5.72 -4.08 -22.82
CA ASP A 517 7.03 -4.71 -22.59
C ASP A 517 7.36 -4.89 -21.11
N ILE A 518 6.92 -3.96 -20.25
CA ILE A 518 7.07 -4.07 -18.79
C ILE A 518 6.11 -5.12 -18.23
N ILE A 519 4.87 -5.16 -18.73
CA ILE A 519 3.88 -6.18 -18.35
C ILE A 519 4.43 -7.57 -18.65
N ASP A 520 4.97 -7.77 -19.83
CA ASP A 520 5.54 -9.05 -20.27
C ASP A 520 6.75 -9.49 -19.44
N VAL A 521 7.61 -8.54 -19.04
CA VAL A 521 8.80 -8.81 -18.22
C VAL A 521 8.44 -9.16 -16.77
N PHE A 522 7.39 -8.53 -16.22
CA PHE A 522 7.02 -8.75 -14.81
C PHE A 522 6.01 -9.87 -14.62
N SER A 523 5.38 -10.34 -15.68
CA SER A 523 4.44 -11.46 -15.62
C SER A 523 5.18 -12.74 -15.19
N THR A 524 4.72 -13.33 -14.09
CA THR A 524 5.20 -14.62 -13.59
C THR A 524 4.27 -15.78 -13.99
N THR A 525 3.15 -15.46 -14.64
CA THR A 525 2.24 -16.47 -15.17
C THR A 525 2.89 -17.07 -16.42
N PRO A 526 3.00 -18.40 -16.54
CA PRO A 526 3.42 -19.03 -17.80
C PRO A 526 2.53 -18.50 -18.93
N LYS A 527 3.13 -18.07 -20.03
CA LYS A 527 2.36 -17.79 -21.24
C LYS A 527 1.86 -19.15 -21.71
N GLU A 528 0.56 -19.32 -21.81
CA GLU A 528 -0.01 -20.42 -22.56
C GLU A 528 0.49 -20.29 -23.99
N ASP A 529 1.02 -21.38 -24.54
CA ASP A 529 1.45 -21.38 -25.93
C ASP A 529 0.25 -20.98 -26.81
N GLU A 530 0.48 -20.18 -27.85
CA GLU A 530 -0.60 -19.66 -28.71
C GLU A 530 -1.51 -20.77 -29.28
N GLU A 531 -1.07 -22.04 -29.27
CA GLU A 531 -1.85 -23.22 -29.66
C GLU A 531 -2.99 -23.54 -28.65
N ASP A 532 -2.87 -23.21 -27.36
CA ASP A 532 -3.93 -23.44 -26.36
C ASP A 532 -5.04 -22.38 -26.41
N ASN A 533 -4.74 -21.14 -26.83
CA ASN A 533 -5.73 -20.10 -27.04
C ASN A 533 -6.72 -20.41 -28.16
N TYR A 534 -6.27 -21.10 -29.24
CA TYR A 534 -7.17 -21.55 -30.31
C TYR A 534 -8.16 -22.61 -29.82
N ALA A 535 -7.73 -23.44 -28.86
CA ALA A 535 -8.61 -24.48 -28.29
C ALA A 535 -9.66 -23.87 -27.32
N GLU A 536 -9.33 -22.80 -26.61
CA GLU A 536 -10.30 -22.08 -25.77
C GLU A 536 -11.28 -21.24 -26.61
N GLU A 537 -10.82 -20.57 -27.67
CA GLU A 537 -11.69 -19.86 -28.62
C GLU A 537 -12.64 -20.81 -29.34
N GLU A 538 -12.15 -21.98 -29.81
CA GLU A 538 -13.00 -23.02 -30.42
C GLU A 538 -14.02 -23.60 -29.41
N LEU A 539 -13.64 -23.71 -28.11
CA LEU A 539 -14.54 -24.18 -27.07
C LEU A 539 -15.60 -23.13 -26.70
N GLU A 540 -15.23 -21.85 -26.65
CA GLU A 540 -16.18 -20.75 -26.43
C GLU A 540 -17.14 -20.56 -27.63
N GLU A 541 -16.66 -20.72 -28.85
CA GLU A 541 -17.52 -20.72 -30.07
C GLU A 541 -18.47 -21.93 -30.10
N ALA A 542 -17.99 -23.10 -29.68
CA ALA A 542 -18.83 -24.28 -29.58
C ALA A 542 -19.92 -24.16 -28.50
N ILE A 543 -19.60 -23.58 -27.36
CA ILE A 543 -20.56 -23.30 -26.29
C ILE A 543 -21.61 -22.30 -26.74
N LYS A 544 -21.21 -21.22 -27.42
CA LYS A 544 -22.15 -20.22 -27.99
C LYS A 544 -23.06 -20.81 -29.07
N ALA A 545 -22.54 -21.73 -29.89
CA ALA A 545 -23.32 -22.42 -30.91
C ALA A 545 -24.36 -23.39 -30.31
N ASP A 546 -24.02 -24.04 -29.18
CA ASP A 546 -24.94 -24.94 -28.46
C ASP A 546 -26.06 -24.15 -27.73
N ASP A 547 -25.75 -22.94 -27.24
CA ASP A 547 -26.74 -22.03 -26.63
C ASP A 547 -27.70 -21.44 -27.70
N GLU A 548 -27.21 -21.13 -28.92
CA GLU A 548 -28.06 -20.69 -30.06
C GLU A 548 -28.96 -21.81 -30.58
N GLU A 549 -28.53 -23.08 -30.58
CA GLU A 549 -29.40 -24.21 -30.93
C GLU A 549 -30.48 -24.54 -29.89
N GLN A 550 -30.32 -24.11 -28.62
CA GLN A 550 -31.32 -24.35 -27.55
C GLN A 550 -32.43 -23.27 -27.51
N GLU A 551 -32.27 -22.11 -28.16
CA GLU A 551 -33.33 -21.09 -28.24
C GLU A 551 -34.40 -21.37 -29.32
N GLU A 552 -34.26 -22.36 -30.18
CA GLU A 552 -35.28 -22.77 -31.18
C GLU A 552 -36.18 -23.93 -30.73
N VAL A 553 -36.31 -24.22 -29.44
CA VAL A 553 -37.30 -25.20 -28.98
C VAL A 553 -38.67 -24.52 -28.84
N TYR A 554 -39.46 -24.63 -29.86
CA TYR A 554 -40.86 -24.29 -29.97
C TYR A 554 -41.67 -24.92 -28.80
N LEU A 555 -42.16 -24.13 -27.90
CA LEU A 555 -43.13 -24.56 -26.89
C LEU A 555 -44.52 -24.58 -27.52
N PRO A 556 -45.27 -25.71 -27.53
CA PRO A 556 -46.62 -25.74 -28.02
C PRO A 556 -47.55 -24.97 -27.11
N GLU A 557 -48.43 -24.15 -27.72
CA GLU A 557 -49.52 -23.45 -27.05
C GLU A 557 -50.44 -24.45 -26.32
N ILE A 558 -50.45 -24.40 -24.99
CA ILE A 558 -51.43 -25.13 -24.20
C ILE A 558 -52.63 -24.21 -24.01
N ASN A 559 -53.72 -24.50 -24.70
CA ASN A 559 -55.06 -23.95 -24.42
C ASN A 559 -55.56 -24.47 -23.11
N TYR A 560 -55.75 -23.62 -22.15
CA TYR A 560 -56.56 -23.88 -20.96
C TYR A 560 -57.99 -23.48 -21.20
N GLU A 561 -58.88 -24.44 -21.25
CA GLU A 561 -60.34 -24.23 -21.08
C GLU A 561 -60.61 -23.82 -19.66
N GLU A 562 -61.49 -22.84 -19.50
CA GLU A 562 -62.07 -22.37 -18.23
C GLU A 562 -62.93 -23.49 -17.60
N ASP A 563 -62.65 -23.83 -16.35
CA ASP A 563 -63.68 -24.37 -15.47
C ASP A 563 -63.49 -23.86 -14.01
N THR A 564 -64.44 -23.12 -13.65
CA THR A 564 -65.14 -22.70 -12.45
C THR A 564 -64.71 -23.13 -11.07
N GLU A 565 -64.75 -22.12 -10.16
CA GLU A 565 -65.16 -22.12 -8.75
C GLU A 565 -64.18 -22.68 -7.68
N ASP A 566 -63.58 -21.75 -6.95
CA ASP A 566 -63.52 -21.86 -5.48
C ASP A 566 -63.39 -20.47 -4.80
N PRO A 567 -64.23 -20.20 -3.79
CA PRO A 567 -64.38 -18.89 -3.18
C PRO A 567 -63.60 -18.84 -1.85
N TYR A 568 -62.40 -18.32 -1.79
CA TYR A 568 -61.75 -17.78 -0.57
C TYR A 568 -60.38 -17.21 -0.89
N THR A 569 -60.33 -15.92 -1.29
CA THR A 569 -59.23 -15.02 -0.93
C THR A 569 -59.69 -13.58 -1.04
N GLN A 570 -59.89 -12.98 0.11
CA GLN A 570 -60.01 -11.55 0.25
C GLN A 570 -58.65 -10.89 0.14
N ASP A 571 -58.60 -9.86 -0.68
CA ASP A 571 -57.90 -8.57 -0.57
C ASP A 571 -56.40 -8.57 -0.21
N LEU A 572 -55.59 -8.27 -1.23
CA LEU A 572 -54.54 -7.29 -1.11
C LEU A 572 -54.16 -6.79 -2.52
N TYR A 573 -54.87 -5.73 -2.96
CA TYR A 573 -54.45 -4.92 -4.10
C TYR A 573 -53.23 -4.12 -3.66
N VAL A 574 -52.07 -4.35 -4.29
CA VAL A 574 -51.00 -3.37 -4.43
C VAL A 574 -50.98 -3.01 -5.89
N GLU A 575 -51.40 -1.80 -6.21
CA GLU A 575 -51.26 -1.21 -7.53
C GLU A 575 -49.78 -1.02 -7.82
N ASP A 576 -49.29 -1.67 -8.86
CA ASP A 576 -48.05 -1.42 -9.51
C ASP A 576 -48.15 -0.12 -10.31
N ALA A 577 -47.76 1.00 -9.70
CA ALA A 577 -47.51 2.24 -10.41
C ALA A 577 -46.02 2.28 -10.78
N GLY A 578 -45.71 1.78 -11.97
CA GLY A 578 -44.42 2.02 -12.63
C GLY A 578 -44.28 3.51 -12.91
N GLY A 579 -43.56 4.20 -12.06
CA GLY A 579 -43.02 5.53 -12.27
C GLY A 579 -41.52 5.43 -12.34
N TYR A 580 -40.96 5.70 -13.50
CA TYR A 580 -39.54 6.07 -13.62
C TYR A 580 -39.31 7.27 -12.71
N VAL A 581 -38.53 7.06 -11.65
CA VAL A 581 -37.96 8.15 -10.86
C VAL A 581 -36.74 8.60 -11.64
N ASP A 582 -36.80 9.79 -12.19
CA ASP A 582 -35.64 10.50 -12.74
C ASP A 582 -34.73 10.85 -11.55
N ASP A 583 -33.50 10.29 -11.52
CA ASP A 583 -32.50 10.48 -10.46
C ASP A 583 -31.85 11.88 -10.48
N ASN A 584 -32.61 12.91 -10.81
CA ASN A 584 -32.19 14.31 -10.81
C ASN A 584 -33.02 15.20 -9.87
N ASP A 585 -33.47 14.68 -8.73
CA ASP A 585 -33.92 15.57 -7.68
C ASP A 585 -32.71 16.12 -6.92
N ASP A 586 -32.21 17.24 -7.44
CA ASP A 586 -31.29 18.14 -6.76
C ASP A 586 -31.90 18.61 -5.44
N PHE A 587 -31.40 18.07 -4.33
CA PHE A 587 -31.65 18.60 -3.01
C PHE A 587 -30.88 19.92 -2.83
N SER A 588 -31.32 20.99 -3.45
CA SER A 588 -30.91 22.33 -3.06
C SER A 588 -31.68 22.72 -1.78
N LEU A 589 -30.96 22.75 -0.66
CA LEU A 589 -31.44 23.29 0.60
C LEU A 589 -31.46 24.83 0.59
N ASP A 590 -31.81 25.46 -0.54
CA ASP A 590 -32.14 26.89 -0.62
C ASP A 590 -33.50 27.12 0.00
N ILE A 591 -33.59 26.89 1.31
CA ILE A 591 -34.66 27.51 2.09
C ILE A 591 -34.32 29.00 2.04
N ALA A 592 -34.99 29.73 1.21
CA ALA A 592 -34.88 31.17 1.06
C ALA A 592 -35.31 31.87 2.37
N PHE A 593 -34.45 31.83 3.35
CA PHE A 593 -34.58 32.77 4.48
C PHE A 593 -33.92 34.06 4.02
N SER A 594 -34.72 35.10 3.78
CA SER A 594 -34.17 36.41 3.43
C SER A 594 -33.29 36.92 4.57
N GLU A 595 -32.16 37.51 4.22
CA GLU A 595 -31.18 38.03 5.17
C GLU A 595 -31.79 38.99 6.21
N GLU A 596 -32.81 39.76 5.82
CA GLU A 596 -33.51 40.72 6.70
C GLU A 596 -34.24 40.03 7.85
N ASP A 597 -34.74 38.82 7.67
CA ASP A 597 -35.57 38.14 8.66
C ASP A 597 -34.81 37.51 9.82
N ILE A 598 -33.54 37.21 9.62
CA ILE A 598 -32.69 36.61 10.66
C ILE A 598 -32.07 37.66 11.58
N PHE A 599 -31.83 38.91 11.08
CA PHE A 599 -31.08 39.94 11.77
C PHE A 599 -31.88 40.99 12.51
N GLN A 600 -33.15 41.22 12.14
CA GLN A 600 -33.97 42.25 12.82
C GLN A 600 -34.38 41.90 14.27
N LYS A 601 -34.19 40.69 14.75
CA LYS A 601 -34.59 40.28 16.13
C LYS A 601 -33.43 40.13 17.13
N GLU A 602 -32.16 40.36 16.77
CA GLU A 602 -31.07 40.42 17.75
C GLU A 602 -30.87 41.82 18.40
N GLN A 603 -31.71 42.82 18.08
CA GLN A 603 -31.66 44.17 18.68
C GLN A 603 -32.84 44.51 19.61
N LEU A 604 -33.51 43.48 20.13
CA LEU A 604 -34.49 43.67 21.20
C LEU A 604 -34.17 42.83 22.43
#